data_4f8ef95e755322a8147172d863cffa5a
#
_entry.id   4f8ef95e755322a8147172d863cffa5a
#
_cell.length_a   1.000
_cell.length_b   1.000
_cell.length_c   1.000
_cell.angle_alpha   90.00
_cell.angle_beta   90.00
_cell.angle_gamma   90.00
#
_symmetry.space_group_name_H-M   'P 1'
#
loop_
_entity.id
_entity.type
_entity.pdbx_description
1 polymer ?
#
loop_
_entity_poly.entity_id
_entity_poly.type
_entity_poly.pdbx_seq_one_letter_code
_entity_poly.pdbx_strand_id
1 'polypeptide(L)'
;KTAERAYADAQQQIDRGHSMLVSGGVAAVLCSVLLAWLITRSLTRPLAHATQVANAIARGEVDDRIHVQGRDETARLLQSMAAMQAQLTALLAAQREMAGAHEQGQMRYRMDDTGVPGAFGQLVRDSNALVERNVQVMLAMADVAQQYAVGKLDVQLQRLPGEQAMIS
;
A
#
# COMPACT_ATOMS: atom_id res chain seq x y z
N LYS A 1 -18.76 25.06 -76.66
CA LYS A 1 -18.92 23.63 -76.23
C LYS A 1 -17.68 23.06 -75.60
N THR A 2 -16.44 23.33 -76.04
CA THR A 2 -15.19 22.83 -75.44
C THR A 2 -14.81 23.58 -74.16
N ALA A 3 -15.01 24.90 -74.12
CA ALA A 3 -14.72 25.73 -72.95
C ALA A 3 -15.69 25.44 -71.78
N GLU A 4 -16.96 25.21 -72.05
CA GLU A 4 -17.96 24.85 -71.03
C GLU A 4 -17.68 23.51 -70.33
N ARG A 5 -17.18 22.51 -71.10
CA ARG A 5 -16.78 21.21 -70.54
C ARG A 5 -15.54 21.34 -69.66
N ALA A 6 -14.55 22.15 -70.07
CA ALA A 6 -13.36 22.39 -69.27
C ALA A 6 -13.67 23.11 -67.92
N TYR A 7 -14.62 24.03 -67.94
CA TYR A 7 -15.10 24.72 -66.72
C TYR A 7 -15.85 23.73 -65.79
N ALA A 8 -16.72 22.88 -66.35
CA ALA A 8 -17.44 21.89 -65.56
C ALA A 8 -16.48 20.85 -64.90
N ASP A 9 -15.49 20.39 -65.66
CA ASP A 9 -14.46 19.43 -65.15
C ASP A 9 -13.58 20.06 -64.06
N ALA A 10 -13.18 21.34 -64.21
CA ALA A 10 -12.42 22.07 -63.19
C ALA A 10 -13.23 22.27 -61.91
N GLN A 11 -14.51 22.62 -62.06
CA GLN A 11 -15.42 22.79 -60.91
C GLN A 11 -15.60 21.47 -60.15
N GLN A 12 -15.78 20.38 -60.89
CA GLN A 12 -15.93 19.04 -60.31
C GLN A 12 -14.66 18.55 -59.58
N GLN A 13 -13.46 18.90 -60.08
CA GLN A 13 -12.20 18.64 -59.38
C GLN A 13 -12.05 19.45 -58.10
N ILE A 14 -12.44 20.71 -58.08
CA ILE A 14 -12.44 21.58 -56.91
C ILE A 14 -13.39 21.03 -55.83
N ASP A 15 -14.59 20.64 -56.21
CA ASP A 15 -15.62 20.11 -55.30
C ASP A 15 -15.18 18.75 -54.70
N ARG A 16 -14.54 17.89 -55.50
CA ARG A 16 -13.94 16.64 -55.00
C ARG A 16 -12.79 16.92 -54.06
N GLY A 17 -11.91 17.87 -54.37
CA GLY A 17 -10.83 18.30 -53.50
C GLY A 17 -11.33 18.82 -52.14
N HIS A 18 -12.34 19.66 -52.15
CA HIS A 18 -12.99 20.17 -50.94
C HIS A 18 -13.63 19.06 -50.11
N SER A 19 -14.37 18.16 -50.73
CA SER A 19 -15.01 17.06 -50.01
C SER A 19 -14.00 16.10 -49.40
N MET A 20 -12.88 15.82 -50.09
CA MET A 20 -11.78 15.02 -49.54
C MET A 20 -11.09 15.71 -48.36
N LEU A 21 -10.84 17.02 -48.43
CA LEU A 21 -10.25 17.79 -47.31
C LEU A 21 -11.17 17.84 -46.11
N VAL A 22 -12.46 18.09 -46.32
CA VAL A 22 -13.45 18.11 -45.24
C VAL A 22 -13.62 16.75 -44.60
N SER A 23 -13.78 15.69 -45.40
CA SER A 23 -13.92 14.33 -44.86
C SER A 23 -12.65 13.85 -44.16
N GLY A 24 -11.46 14.15 -44.71
CA GLY A 24 -10.18 13.88 -44.05
C GLY A 24 -10.03 14.63 -42.72
N GLY A 25 -10.41 15.90 -42.70
CA GLY A 25 -10.40 16.70 -41.47
C GLY A 25 -11.33 16.16 -40.37
N VAL A 26 -12.56 15.81 -40.76
CA VAL A 26 -13.52 15.18 -39.83
C VAL A 26 -13.02 13.83 -39.33
N ALA A 27 -12.49 13.00 -40.20
CA ALA A 27 -11.91 11.71 -39.79
C ALA A 27 -10.74 11.90 -38.80
N ALA A 28 -9.85 12.85 -39.07
CA ALA A 28 -8.73 13.16 -38.18
C ALA A 28 -9.19 13.61 -36.78
N VAL A 29 -10.20 14.49 -36.72
CA VAL A 29 -10.78 14.93 -35.43
C VAL A 29 -11.41 13.75 -34.68
N LEU A 30 -12.20 12.90 -35.35
CA LEU A 30 -12.81 11.73 -34.74
C LEU A 30 -11.77 10.74 -34.22
N CYS A 31 -10.70 10.48 -34.99
CA CYS A 31 -9.59 9.66 -34.55
C CYS A 31 -8.89 10.24 -33.32
N SER A 32 -8.66 11.56 -33.30
CA SER A 32 -8.02 12.25 -32.17
C SER A 32 -8.86 12.15 -30.90
N VAL A 33 -10.18 12.36 -31.00
CA VAL A 33 -11.10 12.22 -29.87
C VAL A 33 -11.14 10.79 -29.36
N LEU A 34 -11.18 9.81 -30.27
CA LEU A 34 -11.16 8.39 -29.91
C LEU A 34 -9.85 8.02 -29.19
N LEU A 35 -8.71 8.44 -29.72
CA LEU A 35 -7.40 8.19 -29.09
C LEU A 35 -7.31 8.85 -27.72
N ALA A 36 -7.74 10.10 -27.58
CA ALA A 36 -7.76 10.80 -26.31
C ALA A 36 -8.66 10.08 -25.29
N TRP A 37 -9.82 9.58 -25.72
CA TRP A 37 -10.72 8.81 -24.87
C TRP A 37 -10.11 7.47 -24.44
N LEU A 38 -9.46 6.74 -25.37
CA LEU A 38 -8.75 5.49 -25.08
C LEU A 38 -7.61 5.70 -24.08
N ILE A 39 -6.77 6.72 -24.28
CA ILE A 39 -5.65 7.05 -23.39
C ILE A 39 -6.18 7.41 -21.99
N THR A 40 -7.21 8.25 -21.91
CA THR A 40 -7.81 8.63 -20.63
C THR A 40 -8.35 7.41 -19.89
N ARG A 41 -9.02 6.51 -20.60
CA ARG A 41 -9.62 5.32 -20.02
C ARG A 41 -8.57 4.26 -19.61
N SER A 42 -7.53 4.06 -20.41
CA SER A 42 -6.54 2.99 -20.20
C SER A 42 -5.36 3.38 -19.31
N LEU A 43 -5.00 4.66 -19.25
CA LEU A 43 -3.83 5.12 -18.52
C LEU A 43 -4.18 6.12 -17.40
N THR A 44 -4.89 7.21 -17.75
CA THR A 44 -5.07 8.31 -16.80
C THR A 44 -5.93 7.91 -15.59
N ARG A 45 -7.04 7.21 -15.81
CA ARG A 45 -7.92 6.78 -14.71
C ARG A 45 -7.26 5.78 -13.77
N PRO A 46 -6.63 4.69 -14.25
CA PRO A 46 -5.96 3.74 -13.37
C PRO A 46 -4.79 4.36 -12.60
N LEU A 47 -4.00 5.25 -13.22
CA LEU A 47 -2.92 5.96 -12.53
C LEU A 47 -3.44 6.92 -11.44
N ALA A 48 -4.53 7.64 -11.71
CA ALA A 48 -5.18 8.47 -10.71
C ALA A 48 -5.67 7.64 -9.51
N HIS A 49 -6.25 6.46 -9.78
CA HIS A 49 -6.65 5.53 -8.73
C HIS A 49 -5.45 5.03 -7.92
N ALA A 50 -4.35 4.63 -8.58
CA ALA A 50 -3.13 4.22 -7.88
C ALA A 50 -2.57 5.33 -6.97
N THR A 51 -2.59 6.59 -7.46
CA THR A 51 -2.17 7.74 -6.66
C THR A 51 -3.07 7.95 -5.45
N GLN A 52 -4.38 7.81 -5.62
CA GLN A 52 -5.35 7.91 -4.52
C GLN A 52 -5.10 6.84 -3.45
N VAL A 53 -4.89 5.59 -3.86
CA VAL A 53 -4.56 4.47 -2.97
C VAL A 53 -3.25 4.72 -2.23
N ALA A 54 -2.19 5.16 -2.94
CA ALA A 54 -0.91 5.50 -2.31
C ALA A 54 -1.07 6.58 -1.24
N ASN A 55 -1.85 7.61 -1.51
CA ASN A 55 -2.13 8.68 -0.56
C ASN A 55 -2.97 8.18 0.64
N ALA A 56 -3.91 7.28 0.44
CA ALA A 56 -4.67 6.66 1.53
C ALA A 56 -3.75 5.84 2.45
N ILE A 57 -2.89 4.98 1.89
CA ILE A 57 -1.90 4.23 2.65
C ILE A 57 -0.96 5.16 3.41
N ALA A 58 -0.49 6.25 2.79
CA ALA A 58 0.38 7.23 3.44
C ALA A 58 -0.28 7.94 4.63
N ARG A 59 -1.62 8.05 4.65
CA ARG A 59 -2.39 8.55 5.79
C ARG A 59 -2.74 7.46 6.82
N GLY A 60 -2.31 6.21 6.59
CA GLY A 60 -2.64 5.06 7.45
C GLY A 60 -4.03 4.47 7.19
N GLU A 61 -4.70 4.86 6.12
CA GLU A 61 -6.00 4.32 5.69
C GLU A 61 -5.73 3.05 4.88
N VAL A 62 -5.75 1.89 5.54
CA VAL A 62 -5.39 0.60 4.91
C VAL A 62 -6.59 -0.37 4.80
N ASP A 63 -7.80 0.09 5.11
CA ASP A 63 -8.99 -0.77 5.18
C ASP A 63 -9.71 -0.90 3.83
N ASP A 64 -9.52 0.05 2.91
CA ASP A 64 -10.17 0.04 1.60
C ASP A 64 -9.55 -0.99 0.66
N ARG A 65 -10.38 -1.88 0.12
CA ARG A 65 -9.93 -2.90 -0.84
C ARG A 65 -9.55 -2.30 -2.17
N ILE A 66 -8.33 -2.54 -2.60
CA ILE A 66 -7.84 -2.14 -3.93
C ILE A 66 -8.45 -3.07 -4.97
N HIS A 67 -9.30 -2.52 -5.84
CA HIS A 67 -9.86 -3.25 -6.97
C HIS A 67 -8.88 -3.20 -8.15
N VAL A 68 -8.30 -4.36 -8.47
CA VAL A 68 -7.40 -4.49 -9.61
C VAL A 68 -8.18 -4.94 -10.83
N GLN A 69 -8.18 -4.12 -11.89
CA GLN A 69 -8.79 -4.45 -13.18
C GLN A 69 -7.75 -4.31 -14.29
N GLY A 70 -7.75 -5.25 -15.22
CA GLY A 70 -6.82 -5.27 -16.35
C GLY A 70 -5.72 -6.32 -16.21
N ARG A 71 -4.80 -6.34 -17.21
CA ARG A 71 -3.62 -7.24 -17.28
C ARG A 71 -2.37 -6.51 -17.76
N ASP A 72 -2.42 -5.19 -17.77
CA ASP A 72 -1.34 -4.32 -18.18
C ASP A 72 -0.40 -3.94 -17.00
N GLU A 73 0.57 -3.10 -17.26
CA GLU A 73 1.54 -2.63 -16.27
C GLU A 73 0.87 -1.89 -15.12
N THR A 74 -0.24 -1.22 -15.39
CA THR A 74 -1.02 -0.50 -14.38
C THR A 74 -1.73 -1.46 -13.42
N ALA A 75 -2.28 -2.56 -13.95
CA ALA A 75 -2.85 -3.61 -13.14
C ALA A 75 -1.79 -4.28 -12.24
N ARG A 76 -0.58 -4.51 -12.76
CA ARG A 76 0.55 -5.03 -11.98
C ARG A 76 0.98 -4.07 -10.86
N LEU A 77 0.99 -2.77 -11.12
CA LEU A 77 1.24 -1.75 -10.09
C LEU A 77 0.20 -1.83 -8.98
N LEU A 78 -1.09 -1.83 -9.32
CA LEU A 78 -2.17 -1.95 -8.34
C LEU A 78 -2.11 -3.27 -7.56
N GLN A 79 -1.72 -4.39 -8.18
CA GLN A 79 -1.48 -5.66 -7.49
C GLN A 79 -0.37 -5.56 -6.46
N SER A 80 0.75 -4.93 -6.81
CA SER A 80 1.87 -4.73 -5.88
C SER A 80 1.47 -3.84 -4.70
N MET A 81 0.66 -2.81 -4.95
CA MET A 81 0.12 -1.94 -3.90
C MET A 81 -0.88 -2.69 -3.00
N ALA A 82 -1.74 -3.54 -3.58
CA ALA A 82 -2.65 -4.38 -2.82
C ALA A 82 -1.90 -5.39 -1.93
N ALA A 83 -0.83 -5.98 -2.44
CA ALA A 83 0.02 -6.87 -1.64
C ALA A 83 0.69 -6.12 -0.47
N MET A 84 1.22 -4.92 -0.71
CA MET A 84 1.78 -4.08 0.34
C MET A 84 0.73 -3.69 1.40
N GLN A 85 -0.46 -3.28 0.96
CA GLN A 85 -1.57 -2.96 1.85
C GLN A 85 -1.96 -4.16 2.72
N ALA A 86 -2.07 -5.35 2.13
CA ALA A 86 -2.40 -6.57 2.85
C ALA A 86 -1.37 -6.89 3.95
N GLN A 87 -0.08 -6.71 3.66
CA GLN A 87 0.99 -6.90 4.66
C GLN A 87 0.90 -5.89 5.80
N LEU A 88 0.64 -4.61 5.49
CA LEU A 88 0.46 -3.58 6.52
C LEU A 88 -0.77 -3.87 7.40
N THR A 89 -1.89 -4.24 6.80
CA THR A 89 -3.12 -4.60 7.52
C THR A 89 -2.89 -5.81 8.42
N ALA A 90 -2.22 -6.85 7.93
CA ALA A 90 -1.89 -8.02 8.72
C ALA A 90 -0.96 -7.68 9.91
N LEU A 91 0.05 -6.84 9.69
CA LEU A 91 0.96 -6.38 10.73
C LEU A 91 0.21 -5.59 11.82
N LEU A 92 -0.66 -4.65 11.43
CA LEU A 92 -1.47 -3.88 12.36
C LEU A 92 -2.44 -4.76 13.16
N ALA A 93 -3.03 -5.78 12.51
CA ALA A 93 -3.90 -6.75 13.17
C ALA A 93 -3.13 -7.59 14.20
N ALA A 94 -1.97 -8.13 13.83
CA ALA A 94 -1.11 -8.90 14.73
C ALA A 94 -0.65 -8.06 15.94
N GLN A 95 -0.33 -6.78 15.72
CA GLN A 95 0.05 -5.86 16.80
C GLN A 95 -1.11 -5.60 17.78
N ARG A 96 -2.32 -5.39 17.24
CA ARG A 96 -3.53 -5.21 18.08
C ARG A 96 -3.87 -6.48 18.86
N GLU A 97 -3.73 -7.64 18.23
CA GLU A 97 -3.98 -8.94 18.88
C GLU A 97 -2.98 -9.17 20.02
N MET A 98 -1.69 -8.91 19.80
CA MET A 98 -0.68 -9.01 20.85
C MET A 98 -0.98 -8.06 22.01
N ALA A 99 -1.34 -6.80 21.72
CA ALA A 99 -1.69 -5.84 22.76
C ALA A 99 -2.92 -6.31 23.57
N GLY A 100 -3.99 -6.76 22.90
CA GLY A 100 -5.18 -7.27 23.56
C GLY A 100 -4.92 -8.54 24.39
N ALA A 101 -4.05 -9.44 23.92
CA ALA A 101 -3.63 -10.62 24.69
C ALA A 101 -2.89 -10.20 25.97
N HIS A 102 -2.01 -9.22 25.90
CA HIS A 102 -1.29 -8.69 27.06
C HIS A 102 -2.21 -7.98 28.05
N GLU A 103 -3.20 -7.22 27.58
CA GLU A 103 -4.22 -6.61 28.45
C GLU A 103 -5.02 -7.68 29.20
N GLN A 104 -5.21 -8.86 28.64
CA GLN A 104 -5.84 -10.02 29.25
C GLN A 104 -4.90 -10.83 30.15
N GLY A 105 -3.66 -10.38 30.36
CA GLY A 105 -2.65 -11.05 31.17
C GLY A 105 -1.88 -12.16 30.47
N GLN A 106 -2.08 -12.36 29.16
CA GLN A 106 -1.36 -13.36 28.37
C GLN A 106 0.03 -12.85 27.97
N MET A 107 0.89 -12.59 28.94
CA MET A 107 2.20 -11.93 28.75
C MET A 107 3.17 -12.70 27.84
N ARG A 108 2.91 -14.00 27.58
CA ARG A 108 3.74 -14.82 26.70
C ARG A 108 3.30 -14.82 25.24
N TYR A 109 2.17 -14.19 24.92
CA TYR A 109 1.71 -14.06 23.54
C TYR A 109 2.72 -13.28 22.71
N ARG A 110 3.00 -13.76 21.50
CA ARG A 110 3.91 -13.14 20.52
C ARG A 110 3.24 -13.14 19.17
N MET A 111 3.57 -12.15 18.35
CA MET A 111 3.15 -12.12 16.95
C MET A 111 3.84 -13.25 16.18
N ASP A 112 3.09 -13.87 15.26
CA ASP A 112 3.65 -14.86 14.34
C ASP A 112 4.51 -14.14 13.28
N ASP A 113 5.78 -14.55 13.14
CA ASP A 113 6.73 -14.04 12.15
C ASP A 113 6.89 -14.97 10.95
N THR A 114 6.20 -16.11 10.93
CA THR A 114 6.26 -17.08 9.84
C THR A 114 5.69 -16.49 8.55
N GLY A 115 6.50 -16.48 7.49
CA GLY A 115 6.06 -15.99 6.19
C GLY A 115 5.98 -14.47 6.02
N VAL A 116 6.39 -13.68 7.02
CA VAL A 116 6.46 -12.21 6.89
C VAL A 116 7.82 -11.81 6.31
N PRO A 117 7.89 -11.30 5.06
CA PRO A 117 9.15 -11.05 4.38
C PRO A 117 9.81 -9.73 4.76
N GLY A 118 11.13 -9.65 4.57
CA GLY A 118 11.91 -8.42 4.60
C GLY A 118 11.82 -7.62 5.89
N ALA A 119 11.70 -6.30 5.76
CA ALA A 119 11.66 -5.37 6.88
C ALA A 119 10.44 -5.56 7.80
N PHE A 120 9.30 -6.01 7.28
CA PHE A 120 8.13 -6.29 8.10
C PHE A 120 8.36 -7.47 9.04
N GLY A 121 9.00 -8.55 8.55
CA GLY A 121 9.39 -9.67 9.41
C GLY A 121 10.41 -9.26 10.47
N GLN A 122 11.36 -8.39 10.12
CA GLN A 122 12.29 -7.85 11.10
C GLN A 122 11.56 -7.04 12.19
N LEU A 123 10.61 -6.19 11.82
CA LEU A 123 9.82 -5.42 12.78
C LEU A 123 9.03 -6.32 13.74
N VAL A 124 8.45 -7.42 13.24
CA VAL A 124 7.76 -8.40 14.10
C VAL A 124 8.73 -9.03 15.10
N ARG A 125 9.91 -9.48 14.65
CA ARG A 125 10.93 -10.06 15.54
C ARG A 125 11.44 -9.07 16.57
N ASP A 126 11.70 -7.83 16.17
CA ASP A 126 12.19 -6.79 17.09
C ASP A 126 11.14 -6.43 18.14
N SER A 127 9.86 -6.35 17.73
CA SER A 127 8.73 -6.14 18.65
C SER A 127 8.59 -7.30 19.64
N ASN A 128 8.64 -8.54 19.16
CA ASN A 128 8.60 -9.72 20.01
C ASN A 128 9.77 -9.76 21.01
N ALA A 129 10.99 -9.42 20.55
CA ALA A 129 12.17 -9.39 21.40
C ALA A 129 12.09 -8.27 22.46
N LEU A 130 11.52 -7.11 22.11
CA LEU A 130 11.29 -6.03 23.07
C LEU A 130 10.32 -6.47 24.18
N VAL A 131 9.18 -7.03 23.77
CA VAL A 131 8.17 -7.54 24.71
C VAL A 131 8.75 -8.65 25.61
N GLU A 132 9.52 -9.59 25.02
CA GLU A 132 10.16 -10.66 25.78
C GLU A 132 11.06 -10.10 26.89
N ARG A 133 11.95 -9.15 26.56
CA ARG A 133 12.81 -8.51 27.54
C ARG A 133 12.02 -7.82 28.65
N ASN A 134 10.96 -7.10 28.32
CA ASN A 134 10.13 -6.41 29.30
C ASN A 134 9.42 -7.40 30.25
N VAL A 135 8.89 -8.49 29.69
CA VAL A 135 8.23 -9.54 30.48
C VAL A 135 9.23 -10.22 31.42
N GLN A 136 10.45 -10.51 30.95
CA GLN A 136 11.49 -11.10 31.80
C GLN A 136 11.87 -10.19 32.99
N VAL A 137 12.00 -8.89 32.76
CA VAL A 137 12.24 -7.92 33.83
C VAL A 137 11.09 -7.89 34.84
N MET A 138 9.83 -7.86 34.36
CA MET A 138 8.66 -7.89 35.24
C MET A 138 8.59 -9.17 36.08
N LEU A 139 8.90 -10.33 35.49
CA LEU A 139 8.90 -11.60 36.21
C LEU A 139 10.03 -11.65 37.25
N ALA A 140 11.23 -11.15 36.91
CA ALA A 140 12.34 -11.06 37.87
C ALA A 140 12.00 -10.15 39.05
N MET A 141 11.36 -8.99 38.81
CA MET A 141 10.89 -8.12 39.86
C MET A 141 9.84 -8.78 40.76
N ALA A 142 8.88 -9.48 40.16
CA ALA A 142 7.85 -10.21 40.90
C ALA A 142 8.44 -11.32 41.77
N ASP A 143 9.44 -12.05 41.24
CA ASP A 143 10.14 -13.10 42.01
C ASP A 143 10.87 -12.53 43.22
N VAL A 144 11.61 -11.42 43.06
CA VAL A 144 12.29 -10.76 44.19
C VAL A 144 11.27 -10.23 45.21
N ALA A 145 10.17 -9.63 44.77
CA ALA A 145 9.11 -9.16 45.66
C ALA A 145 8.50 -10.35 46.46
N GLN A 146 8.29 -11.48 45.82
CA GLN A 146 7.82 -12.69 46.48
C GLN A 146 8.85 -13.22 47.50
N GLN A 147 10.12 -13.22 47.17
CA GLN A 147 11.18 -13.66 48.12
C GLN A 147 11.29 -12.75 49.34
N TYR A 148 11.14 -11.45 49.18
CA TYR A 148 11.05 -10.50 50.29
C TYR A 148 9.81 -10.75 51.16
N ALA A 149 8.67 -11.03 50.54
CA ALA A 149 7.42 -11.33 51.29
C ALA A 149 7.55 -12.57 52.22
N VAL A 150 8.42 -13.53 51.85
CA VAL A 150 8.68 -14.72 52.68
C VAL A 150 9.91 -14.58 53.59
N GLY A 151 10.45 -13.35 53.75
CA GLY A 151 11.53 -13.02 54.69
C GLY A 151 12.96 -13.27 54.18
N LYS A 152 13.15 -13.55 52.89
CA LYS A 152 14.47 -13.64 52.26
C LYS A 152 14.95 -12.25 51.82
N LEU A 153 15.74 -11.59 52.65
CA LEU A 153 16.16 -10.18 52.43
C LEU A 153 17.55 -10.05 51.77
N ASP A 154 18.22 -11.15 51.48
CA ASP A 154 19.56 -11.22 50.86
C ASP A 154 19.53 -11.38 49.34
N VAL A 155 18.34 -11.32 48.72
CA VAL A 155 18.16 -11.46 47.28
C VAL A 155 18.47 -10.15 46.58
N GLN A 156 19.35 -10.20 45.58
CA GLN A 156 19.69 -9.04 44.75
C GLN A 156 19.11 -9.20 43.37
N LEU A 157 18.45 -8.15 42.86
CA LEU A 157 18.12 -8.03 41.46
C LEU A 157 19.39 -7.94 40.60
N GLN A 158 19.43 -8.69 39.51
CA GLN A 158 20.49 -8.54 38.53
C GLN A 158 20.47 -7.09 37.99
N ARG A 159 21.62 -6.42 38.00
CA ARG A 159 21.74 -5.04 37.53
C ARG A 159 21.32 -4.94 36.07
N LEU A 160 20.31 -4.12 35.78
CA LEU A 160 19.80 -3.89 34.45
C LEU A 160 20.64 -2.82 33.74
N PRO A 161 20.83 -2.92 32.41
CA PRO A 161 21.64 -1.94 31.68
C PRO A 161 20.92 -0.61 31.48
N GLY A 162 21.70 0.47 31.38
CA GLY A 162 21.23 1.81 31.06
C GLY A 162 20.37 2.45 32.17
N GLU A 163 19.30 3.14 31.75
CA GLU A 163 18.36 3.82 32.67
C GLU A 163 17.61 2.86 33.61
N GLN A 164 17.46 1.61 33.19
CA GLN A 164 16.85 0.57 34.02
C GLN A 164 17.69 0.24 35.26
N ALA A 165 18.97 0.61 35.29
CA ALA A 165 19.84 0.47 36.49
C ALA A 165 19.34 1.28 37.70
N MET A 166 18.46 2.26 37.50
CA MET A 166 17.89 3.06 38.60
C MET A 166 16.76 2.34 39.34
N ILE A 167 16.24 1.25 38.81
CA ILE A 167 15.18 0.43 39.42
C ILE A 167 15.68 -0.91 39.94
N SER A 168 16.98 -1.17 39.88
CA SER A 168 17.65 -2.38 40.43
C SER A 168 18.48 -2.08 41.73
#